data_511acd40cee8e5efd90e58d292eb63c3
#
_entry.id   511acd40cee8e5efd90e58d292eb63c3
#
_cell.length_a   1.000
_cell.length_b   1.000
_cell.length_c   1.000
_cell.angle_alpha   90.00
_cell.angle_beta   90.00
_cell.angle_gamma   90.00
#
_symmetry.space_group_name_H-M   'P 1'
#
loop_
_entity.id
_entity.type
_entity.pdbx_description
1 polymer ?
#
loop_
_entity_poly.entity_id
_entity_poly.type
_entity_poly.pdbx_seq_one_letter_code
_entity_poly.pdbx_strand_id
1 'polypeptide(L)'
;MKQVKIKGGTGMEEKFSKIDIITSSSKFDELKDALNEIGVSGMTVSNVLGCGMQKGHKEFYRGLALDINLLPKIKVEVIVCDIPVELVVETAKKVLHTGKMGDGKIFVYDVKNIIRISNGAEGRDALRYNK
;
A
#
# COMPACT_ATOMS: atom_id res chain seq x y z
N MET A 1 31.62 3.93 -13.45
CA MET A 1 30.65 3.99 -12.38
C MET A 1 29.90 5.30 -12.43
N LYS A 2 28.61 5.23 -12.61
CA LYS A 2 27.81 6.44 -12.65
C LYS A 2 27.78 7.09 -11.27
N GLN A 3 28.20 8.32 -11.26
CA GLN A 3 27.95 9.15 -10.08
C GLN A 3 26.45 9.33 -9.93
N VAL A 4 26.00 9.06 -8.73
CA VAL A 4 24.65 9.49 -8.36
C VAL A 4 24.64 11.00 -8.42
N LYS A 5 23.95 11.53 -9.40
CA LYS A 5 23.73 12.96 -9.44
C LYS A 5 22.80 13.31 -8.32
N ILE A 6 23.34 13.94 -7.31
CA ILE A 6 22.52 14.67 -6.39
C ILE A 6 21.87 15.77 -7.24
N LYS A 7 20.59 15.69 -7.43
CA LYS A 7 19.86 16.79 -8.04
C LYS A 7 19.94 17.94 -7.06
N GLY A 8 21.03 18.64 -7.18
CA GLY A 8 21.29 19.72 -6.29
C GLY A 8 20.72 21.00 -6.79
N GLY A 9 20.70 21.95 -6.02
CA GLY A 9 20.51 23.32 -6.29
C GLY A 9 19.15 23.85 -5.96
N THR A 10 18.11 23.08 -6.01
CA THR A 10 16.76 23.58 -5.70
C THR A 10 16.27 23.21 -4.31
N GLY A 11 17.01 22.37 -3.60
CA GLY A 11 16.59 21.89 -2.30
C GLY A 11 15.35 21.00 -2.31
N MET A 12 14.85 20.68 -3.49
CA MET A 12 13.66 19.84 -3.64
C MET A 12 14.07 18.43 -3.99
N GLU A 13 14.09 17.57 -2.98
CA GLU A 13 14.24 16.16 -3.23
C GLU A 13 12.93 15.56 -3.70
N GLU A 14 13.00 14.69 -4.69
CA GLU A 14 11.84 13.93 -5.09
C GLU A 14 11.46 12.99 -3.93
N LYS A 15 10.20 13.04 -3.56
CA LYS A 15 9.67 12.18 -2.51
C LYS A 15 8.82 11.10 -3.14
N PHE A 16 9.18 9.87 -2.83
CA PHE A 16 8.40 8.71 -3.21
C PHE A 16 7.78 8.12 -1.96
N SER A 17 6.54 7.74 -2.08
CA SER A 17 5.84 7.11 -0.98
C SER A 17 5.26 5.78 -1.42
N LYS A 18 5.33 4.82 -0.54
CA LYS A 18 4.67 3.53 -0.69
C LYS A 18 3.46 3.51 0.23
N ILE A 19 2.33 3.11 -0.31
CA ILE A 19 1.10 3.00 0.46
C ILE A 19 0.66 1.55 0.40
N ASP A 20 0.63 0.91 1.55
CA ASP A 20 0.12 -0.45 1.70
C ASP A 20 -1.29 -0.39 2.27
N ILE A 21 -2.23 -1.00 1.58
CA ILE A 21 -3.61 -1.09 2.01
C ILE A 21 -3.90 -2.56 2.28
N ILE A 22 -4.13 -2.89 3.54
CA ILE A 22 -4.49 -4.25 3.95
C ILE A 22 -5.96 -4.24 4.28
N THR A 23 -6.75 -4.98 3.51
CA THR A 23 -8.20 -4.94 3.59
C THR A 23 -8.82 -6.25 3.12
N SER A 24 -10.13 -6.34 3.24
CA SER A 24 -10.88 -7.45 2.67
C SER A 24 -10.87 -7.37 1.15
N SER A 25 -10.92 -8.52 0.48
CA SER A 25 -10.95 -8.57 -0.98
C SER A 25 -12.28 -8.11 -1.60
N SER A 26 -13.32 -7.97 -0.79
CA SER A 26 -14.68 -7.76 -1.28
C SER A 26 -14.87 -6.49 -2.10
N LYS A 27 -14.09 -5.45 -1.85
CA LYS A 27 -14.18 -4.18 -2.56
C LYS A 27 -12.97 -3.88 -3.42
N PHE A 28 -12.21 -4.90 -3.79
CA PHE A 28 -10.99 -4.69 -4.54
C PHE A 28 -11.24 -4.00 -5.89
N ASP A 29 -12.26 -4.42 -6.62
CA ASP A 29 -12.55 -3.83 -7.93
C ASP A 29 -12.89 -2.34 -7.81
N GLU A 30 -13.69 -1.99 -6.81
CA GLU A 30 -14.03 -0.59 -6.54
C GLU A 30 -12.80 0.21 -6.16
N LEU A 31 -11.94 -0.35 -5.32
CA LEU A 31 -10.70 0.29 -4.91
C LEU A 31 -9.77 0.52 -6.11
N LYS A 32 -9.59 -0.51 -6.94
CA LYS A 32 -8.75 -0.43 -8.12
C LYS A 32 -9.24 0.67 -9.06
N ASP A 33 -10.53 0.71 -9.33
CA ASP A 33 -11.11 1.71 -10.22
C ASP A 33 -10.95 3.12 -9.66
N ALA A 34 -11.20 3.30 -8.37
CA ALA A 34 -11.06 4.60 -7.72
C ALA A 34 -9.62 5.10 -7.73
N LEU A 35 -8.66 4.20 -7.49
CA LEU A 35 -7.24 4.56 -7.54
C LEU A 35 -6.79 4.89 -8.96
N ASN A 36 -7.29 4.16 -9.95
CA ASN A 36 -7.00 4.47 -11.34
C ASN A 36 -7.53 5.86 -11.74
N GLU A 37 -8.69 6.24 -11.25
CA GLU A 37 -9.27 7.56 -11.55
C GLU A 37 -8.41 8.71 -11.06
N ILE A 38 -7.71 8.55 -9.96
CA ILE A 38 -6.82 9.60 -9.44
C ILE A 38 -5.40 9.50 -10.01
N GLY A 39 -5.16 8.58 -10.95
CA GLY A 39 -3.90 8.51 -11.66
C GLY A 39 -2.94 7.41 -11.22
N VAL A 40 -3.33 6.57 -10.27
CA VAL A 40 -2.50 5.43 -9.88
C VAL A 40 -2.55 4.40 -11.01
N SER A 41 -1.40 4.16 -11.64
CA SER A 41 -1.33 3.31 -12.84
C SER A 41 -0.89 1.88 -12.54
N GLY A 42 -0.22 1.65 -11.45
CA GLY A 42 0.27 0.32 -11.12
C GLY A 42 0.06 0.00 -9.66
N MET A 43 -0.21 -1.25 -9.39
CA MET A 43 -0.34 -1.74 -8.03
C MET A 43 0.08 -3.19 -7.96
N THR A 44 0.62 -3.57 -6.83
CA THR A 44 0.97 -4.96 -6.54
C THR A 44 -0.02 -5.48 -5.53
N VAL A 45 -0.60 -6.63 -5.81
CA VAL A 45 -1.62 -7.21 -4.94
C VAL A 45 -1.16 -8.59 -4.49
N SER A 46 -1.26 -8.85 -3.21
CA SER A 46 -0.96 -10.15 -2.65
C SER A 46 -2.05 -10.59 -1.68
N ASN A 47 -2.22 -11.90 -1.60
CA ASN A 47 -3.10 -12.50 -0.61
C ASN A 47 -2.32 -12.65 0.69
N VAL A 48 -2.90 -12.20 1.78
CA VAL A 48 -2.29 -12.27 3.10
C VAL A 48 -3.30 -12.78 4.11
N LEU A 49 -2.82 -13.22 5.25
CA LEU A 49 -3.67 -13.61 6.36
C LEU A 49 -3.53 -12.57 7.47
N GLY A 50 -4.65 -12.01 7.87
CA GLY A 50 -4.72 -11.14 9.02
C GLY A 50 -4.90 -11.97 10.28
N CYS A 51 -4.15 -11.63 11.30
CA CYS A 51 -4.23 -12.27 12.59
C CYS A 51 -4.53 -11.22 13.65
N GLY A 52 -5.64 -11.36 14.32
CA GLY A 52 -6.03 -10.45 15.39
C GLY A 52 -6.29 -11.21 16.67
N MET A 53 -6.00 -10.56 17.79
CA MET A 53 -6.38 -11.07 19.09
C MET A 53 -7.65 -10.37 19.54
N GLN A 54 -8.71 -11.13 19.78
CA GLN A 54 -9.95 -10.58 20.31
C GLN A 54 -10.04 -10.83 21.79
N LYS A 55 -10.16 -9.75 22.57
CA LYS A 55 -10.44 -9.85 23.98
C LYS A 55 -11.89 -10.30 24.17
N GLY A 56 -12.09 -11.35 24.93
CA GLY A 56 -13.42 -11.83 25.29
C GLY A 56 -13.86 -13.13 24.63
N HIS A 57 -13.20 -13.57 23.58
CA HIS A 57 -13.38 -14.90 23.01
C HIS A 57 -12.15 -15.75 23.32
N LYS A 58 -12.13 -16.29 24.51
CA LYS A 58 -11.05 -17.19 24.88
C LYS A 58 -11.52 -18.61 24.64
N GLU A 59 -11.05 -19.18 23.56
CA GLU A 59 -11.13 -20.62 23.40
C GLU A 59 -9.89 -21.24 24.02
N PHE A 60 -10.11 -22.16 24.91
CA PHE A 60 -9.02 -22.87 25.53
C PHE A 60 -8.83 -24.21 24.82
N TYR A 61 -7.68 -24.37 24.21
CA TYR A 61 -7.25 -25.66 23.70
C TYR A 61 -6.09 -26.15 24.56
N ARG A 62 -6.30 -27.23 25.28
CA ARG A 62 -5.30 -27.79 26.20
C ARG A 62 -4.78 -26.79 27.23
N GLY A 63 -5.67 -25.95 27.74
CA GLY A 63 -5.30 -24.97 28.76
C GLY A 63 -4.64 -23.71 28.21
N LEU A 64 -4.49 -23.58 26.88
CA LEU A 64 -3.96 -22.40 26.25
C LEU A 64 -5.11 -21.60 25.65
N ALA A 65 -5.10 -20.29 25.92
CA ALA A 65 -6.05 -19.39 25.31
C ALA A 65 -5.67 -19.17 23.84
N LEU A 66 -6.51 -19.64 22.92
CA LEU A 66 -6.31 -19.43 21.50
C LEU A 66 -7.31 -18.39 21.01
N ASP A 67 -6.87 -17.14 20.95
CA ASP A 67 -7.65 -16.03 20.43
C ASP A 67 -7.17 -15.60 19.05
N ILE A 68 -6.65 -16.55 18.27
CA ILE A 68 -6.07 -16.22 16.98
C ILE A 68 -7.07 -16.53 15.89
N ASN A 69 -7.56 -15.47 15.25
CA ASN A 69 -8.36 -15.57 14.03
C ASN A 69 -7.49 -15.26 12.83
N LEU A 70 -7.30 -16.25 11.96
CA LEU A 70 -6.60 -16.04 10.69
C LEU A 70 -7.66 -15.77 9.62
N LEU A 71 -7.71 -14.53 9.15
CA LEU A 71 -8.68 -14.10 8.16
C LEU A 71 -7.99 -13.77 6.85
N PRO A 72 -8.53 -14.26 5.73
CA PRO A 72 -8.00 -13.85 4.41
C PRO A 72 -8.17 -12.35 4.20
N LYS A 73 -7.10 -11.72 3.77
CA LYS A 73 -7.03 -10.30 3.42
C LYS A 73 -6.24 -10.16 2.14
N ILE A 74 -6.34 -9.00 1.53
CA ILE A 74 -5.43 -8.61 0.47
C ILE A 74 -4.56 -7.46 0.94
N LYS A 75 -3.38 -7.38 0.35
CA LYS A 75 -2.47 -6.27 0.53
C LYS A 75 -2.26 -5.63 -0.84
N VAL A 76 -2.67 -4.39 -0.95
CA VAL A 76 -2.50 -3.60 -2.17
C VAL A 76 -1.38 -2.61 -1.92
N GLU A 77 -0.34 -2.66 -2.76
CA GLU A 77 0.82 -1.80 -2.63
C GLU A 77 0.88 -0.86 -3.81
N VAL A 78 0.95 0.42 -3.54
CA VAL A 78 1.10 1.44 -4.58
C VAL A 78 2.27 2.35 -4.23
N ILE A 79 3.00 2.77 -5.26
CA ILE A 79 4.09 3.74 -5.12
C ILE A 79 3.66 4.99 -5.85
N VAL A 80 3.77 6.12 -5.19
CA VAL A 80 3.39 7.41 -5.78
C VAL A 80 4.51 8.43 -5.62
N CYS A 81 4.56 9.36 -6.55
CA CYS A 81 5.46 10.51 -6.52
C CYS A 81 4.69 11.80 -6.77
N ASP A 82 3.98 11.86 -7.88
CA ASP A 82 3.25 13.06 -8.30
C ASP A 82 1.86 13.16 -7.70
N ILE A 83 1.32 12.05 -7.26
CA ILE A 83 -0.02 12.01 -6.66
C ILE A 83 0.14 12.23 -5.15
N PRO A 84 -0.59 13.19 -4.57
CA PRO A 84 -0.51 13.39 -3.12
C PRO A 84 -0.90 12.15 -2.34
N VAL A 85 -0.13 11.81 -1.32
CA VAL A 85 -0.42 10.67 -0.46
C VAL A 85 -1.81 10.80 0.16
N GLU A 86 -2.16 12.00 0.60
CA GLU A 86 -3.45 12.26 1.21
C GLU A 86 -4.61 11.92 0.28
N LEU A 87 -4.45 12.18 -1.01
CA LEU A 87 -5.48 11.86 -1.99
C LEU A 87 -5.66 10.34 -2.12
N VAL A 88 -4.58 9.59 -2.14
CA VAL A 88 -4.64 8.13 -2.18
C VAL A 88 -5.31 7.58 -0.93
N VAL A 89 -4.90 8.08 0.24
CA VAL A 89 -5.43 7.63 1.52
C VAL A 89 -6.93 7.94 1.62
N GLU A 90 -7.34 9.15 1.29
CA GLU A 90 -8.75 9.53 1.37
C GLU A 90 -9.60 8.74 0.36
N THR A 91 -9.08 8.50 -0.84
CA THR A 91 -9.78 7.69 -1.84
C THR A 91 -9.99 6.27 -1.33
N ALA A 92 -8.96 5.66 -0.79
CA ALA A 92 -9.05 4.30 -0.24
C ALA A 92 -10.02 4.24 0.95
N LYS A 93 -9.92 5.18 1.85
CA LYS A 93 -10.84 5.25 3.00
C LYS A 93 -12.29 5.36 2.57
N LYS A 94 -12.55 6.20 1.60
CA LYS A 94 -13.92 6.43 1.11
C LYS A 94 -14.52 5.16 0.52
N VAL A 95 -13.74 4.40 -0.22
CA VAL A 95 -14.20 3.15 -0.83
C VAL A 95 -14.38 2.04 0.21
N LEU A 96 -13.42 1.93 1.13
CA LEU A 96 -13.30 0.77 2.01
C LEU A 96 -14.02 0.89 3.34
N HIS A 97 -14.34 2.09 3.76
CA HIS A 97 -14.95 2.33 5.07
C HIS A 97 -16.33 1.72 5.18
N THR A 98 -16.52 0.85 6.15
CA THR A 98 -17.84 0.33 6.54
C THR A 98 -18.17 0.70 7.98
N GLY A 99 -17.18 1.09 8.76
CA GLY A 99 -17.32 1.37 10.20
C GLY A 99 -17.28 0.12 11.05
N LYS A 100 -17.11 -1.04 10.44
CA LYS A 100 -17.03 -2.32 11.15
C LYS A 100 -15.58 -2.70 11.40
N MET A 101 -15.36 -3.53 12.41
CA MET A 101 -14.05 -4.14 12.61
C MET A 101 -13.70 -4.98 11.38
N GLY A 102 -12.46 -4.87 10.94
CA GLY A 102 -12.00 -5.63 9.78
C GLY A 102 -11.90 -4.83 8.49
N ASP A 103 -12.23 -3.53 8.52
CA ASP A 103 -12.06 -2.66 7.35
C ASP A 103 -10.61 -2.63 6.88
N GLY A 104 -9.68 -2.80 7.81
CA GLY A 104 -8.27 -2.87 7.48
C GLY A 104 -7.49 -1.63 7.89
N LYS A 105 -6.27 -1.56 7.39
CA LYS A 105 -5.34 -0.47 7.73
C LYS A 105 -4.58 -0.02 6.50
N ILE A 106 -4.14 1.21 6.55
CA ILE A 106 -3.29 1.81 5.52
C ILE A 106 -1.98 2.20 6.17
N PHE A 107 -0.87 1.77 5.57
CA PHE A 107 0.47 2.10 6.03
C PHE A 107 1.15 2.94 4.99
N VAL A 108 1.82 3.99 5.41
CA VAL A 108 2.53 4.89 4.51
C VAL A 108 4.01 4.85 4.85
N TYR A 109 4.84 4.65 3.84
CA TYR A 109 6.28 4.55 3.98
C TYR A 109 6.97 5.54 3.05
N ASP A 110 8.13 6.03 3.48
CA ASP A 110 9.04 6.73 2.60
C ASP A 110 9.84 5.72 1.79
N VAL A 111 9.96 5.98 0.50
CA VAL A 111 10.75 5.15 -0.41
C VAL A 111 11.95 5.98 -0.87
N LYS A 112 13.14 5.47 -0.63
CA LYS A 112 14.36 6.21 -0.98
C LYS A 112 14.58 6.32 -2.47
N ASN A 113 14.35 5.24 -3.18
CA ASN A 113 14.59 5.21 -4.62
C ASN A 113 13.78 4.09 -5.25
N ILE A 114 13.60 4.21 -6.54
CA ILE A 114 12.92 3.23 -7.38
C ILE A 114 13.83 2.95 -8.55
N ILE A 115 14.06 1.67 -8.84
CA ILE A 115 14.90 1.29 -9.97
C ILE A 115 14.11 0.31 -10.83
N ARG A 116 14.01 0.62 -12.12
CA ARG A 116 13.38 -0.29 -13.07
C ARG A 116 14.41 -1.30 -13.55
N ILE A 117 14.08 -2.55 -13.40
CA ILE A 117 15.02 -3.63 -13.72
C ILE A 117 15.34 -3.68 -15.22
N SER A 118 14.35 -3.44 -16.06
CA SER A 118 14.51 -3.63 -17.50
C SER A 118 15.51 -2.68 -18.15
N ASN A 119 15.62 -1.45 -17.67
CA ASN A 119 16.46 -0.44 -18.29
C ASN A 119 17.32 0.36 -17.32
N GLY A 120 17.25 0.04 -16.03
CA GLY A 120 18.01 0.75 -15.01
C GLY A 120 17.52 2.16 -14.70
N ALA A 121 16.37 2.58 -15.22
CA ALA A 121 15.83 3.90 -14.93
C ALA A 121 15.59 4.05 -13.44
N GLU A 122 15.81 5.24 -12.91
CA GLU A 122 15.68 5.52 -11.48
C GLU A 122 14.72 6.66 -11.22
N GLY A 123 14.21 6.68 -9.99
CA GLY A 123 13.35 7.75 -9.54
C GLY A 123 12.04 7.80 -10.30
N ARG A 124 11.63 9.01 -10.62
CA ARG A 124 10.35 9.22 -11.32
C ARG A 124 10.29 8.49 -12.65
N ASP A 125 11.39 8.41 -13.38
CA ASP A 125 11.44 7.72 -14.66
C ASP A 125 11.22 6.21 -14.50
N ALA A 126 11.63 5.63 -13.38
CA ALA A 126 11.39 4.23 -13.08
C ALA A 126 9.92 3.95 -12.79
N LEU A 127 9.22 4.93 -12.23
CA LEU A 127 7.82 4.79 -11.87
C LEU A 127 6.89 4.96 -13.07
N ARG A 128 7.27 5.82 -14.02
CA ARG A 128 6.44 6.07 -15.20
C ARG A 128 6.46 4.89 -16.14
N TYR A 129 5.28 4.59 -16.66
CA TYR A 129 5.17 3.58 -17.69
C TYR A 129 5.56 4.21 -19.02
N ASN A 130 6.76 3.88 -19.47
CA ASN A 130 7.19 4.27 -20.82
C ASN A 130 6.83 3.14 -21.77
N LYS A 131 6.06 3.50 -22.76
CA LYS A 131 5.74 2.57 -23.85
C LYS A 131 6.99 2.22 -24.64
#